data_d07d3bfff6f22b873bd38361ee034519
#
_entry.id   d07d3bfff6f22b873bd38361ee034519
#
_cell.length_a   1.000
_cell.length_b   1.000
_cell.length_c   1.000
_cell.angle_alpha   90.00
_cell.angle_beta   90.00
_cell.angle_gamma   90.00
#
_symmetry.space_group_name_H-M   'P 1'
#
loop_
_entity.id
_entity.type
_entity.pdbx_description
1 polymer ?
#
loop_
_entity_poly.entity_id
_entity_poly.type
_entity_poly.pdbx_seq_one_letter_code
_entity_poly.pdbx_strand_id
1 'polypeptide(L)'
;MFVDESGLSERPHRVRTWAPRGQTPVLQYSFNWKCLSAMAGITIWNFYFRLFVGSIKAPQVIEFLKHLQQHIGGRLTVIWDGLPAHRSRLVREYVAQQHGGIHLERLPAYAPELNPVEYIWGYCKQHELPNLCPKDFAQLGWAARRALARMRRRPTLVESFWKQAELF
;
A
#
# COMPACT_ATOMS: atom_id res chain seq x y z
N MET A 1 -0.58 -0.56 -14.46
CA MET A 1 -0.22 -0.87 -13.06
C MET A 1 -1.46 -0.86 -12.20
N PHE A 2 -1.50 -1.70 -11.18
CA PHE A 2 -2.55 -1.66 -10.16
C PHE A 2 -2.12 -0.76 -9.02
N VAL A 3 -3.07 -0.02 -8.46
CA VAL A 3 -2.84 0.92 -7.35
C VAL A 3 -3.88 0.68 -6.26
N ASP A 4 -3.44 0.80 -5.01
CA ASP A 4 -4.31 0.62 -3.84
C ASP A 4 -3.76 1.33 -2.60
N GLU A 5 -4.58 1.46 -1.55
CA GLU A 5 -4.23 2.04 -0.26
C GLU A 5 -4.41 1.06 0.90
N SER A 6 -3.59 1.23 1.92
CA SER A 6 -3.76 0.53 3.18
C SER A 6 -3.47 1.42 4.38
N GLY A 7 -4.31 1.30 5.39
CA GLY A 7 -4.03 1.89 6.70
C GLY A 7 -3.02 1.07 7.50
N LEU A 8 -2.11 1.78 8.16
CA LEU A 8 -1.18 1.24 9.15
C LEU A 8 -1.40 1.98 10.46
N SER A 9 -1.45 1.26 11.56
CA SER A 9 -1.69 1.84 12.88
C SER A 9 -0.65 1.37 13.89
N GLU A 10 -0.54 2.09 14.99
CA GLU A 10 0.30 1.67 16.12
C GLU A 10 -0.23 0.39 16.80
N ARG A 11 -1.48 0.03 16.53
CA ARG A 11 -2.05 -1.24 16.96
C ARG A 11 -1.44 -2.38 16.14
N PRO A 12 -0.78 -3.36 16.79
CA PRO A 12 -0.08 -4.44 16.10
C PRO A 12 -1.02 -5.33 15.30
N HIS A 13 -0.59 -5.73 14.13
CA HIS A 13 -1.19 -6.86 13.43
C HIS A 13 -0.78 -8.15 14.15
N ARG A 14 -1.74 -8.83 14.76
CA ARG A 14 -1.49 -10.01 15.59
C ARG A 14 -1.22 -11.22 14.70
N VAL A 15 -0.05 -11.77 14.82
CA VAL A 15 0.36 -13.00 14.14
C VAL A 15 0.80 -14.00 15.20
N ARG A 16 0.49 -15.28 14.99
CA ARG A 16 0.96 -16.36 15.86
C ARG A 16 2.48 -16.36 15.92
N THR A 17 3.04 -16.53 17.11
CA THR A 17 4.48 -16.59 17.32
C THR A 17 4.80 -17.72 18.30
N TRP A 18 6.08 -18.11 18.36
CA TRP A 18 6.57 -19.10 19.28
C TRP A 18 6.91 -18.46 20.63
N ALA A 19 6.63 -19.16 21.72
CA ALA A 19 7.02 -18.78 23.07
C ALA A 19 7.34 -20.04 23.87
N PRO A 20 8.15 -19.92 24.95
CA PRO A 20 8.34 -21.01 25.89
C PRO A 20 7.00 -21.52 26.45
N ARG A 21 6.91 -22.81 26.71
CA ARG A 21 5.70 -23.42 27.28
C ARG A 21 5.30 -22.72 28.59
N GLY A 22 4.04 -22.33 28.69
CA GLY A 22 3.50 -21.62 29.85
C GLY A 22 3.74 -20.09 29.86
N GLN A 23 4.44 -19.54 28.86
CA GLN A 23 4.69 -18.10 28.74
C GLN A 23 3.96 -17.52 27.53
N THR A 24 2.78 -16.98 27.74
CA THR A 24 2.02 -16.32 26.68
C THR A 24 2.64 -14.97 26.34
N PRO A 25 3.01 -14.69 25.06
CA PRO A 25 3.53 -13.40 24.67
C PRO A 25 2.50 -12.29 24.90
N VAL A 26 2.93 -11.20 25.53
CA VAL A 26 2.10 -10.03 25.80
C VAL A 26 2.53 -8.90 24.86
N LEU A 27 1.60 -8.37 24.06
CA LEU A 27 1.82 -7.21 23.20
C LEU A 27 1.40 -5.95 23.96
N GLN A 28 2.36 -5.09 24.26
CA GLN A 28 2.11 -3.78 24.85
C GLN A 28 2.22 -2.73 23.76
N TYR A 29 1.17 -1.94 23.56
CA TYR A 29 1.15 -0.89 22.56
C TYR A 29 0.36 0.34 23.06
N SER A 30 0.75 1.51 22.58
CA SER A 30 0.03 2.75 22.86
C SER A 30 -1.23 2.80 22.01
N PHE A 31 -2.34 3.23 22.63
CA PHE A 31 -3.57 3.49 21.90
C PHE A 31 -3.54 4.92 21.41
N ASN A 32 -3.23 5.11 20.13
CA ASN A 32 -3.21 6.41 19.49
C ASN A 32 -4.15 6.41 18.27
N TRP A 33 -4.88 7.50 18.08
CA TRP A 33 -5.80 7.67 16.94
C TRP A 33 -5.10 8.12 15.66
N LYS A 34 -3.78 8.35 15.69
CA LYS A 34 -3.02 8.73 14.51
C LYS A 34 -2.99 7.56 13.53
N CYS A 35 -3.38 7.84 12.29
CA CYS A 35 -3.37 6.88 11.20
C CYS A 35 -2.21 7.20 10.25
N LEU A 36 -1.45 6.19 9.88
CA LEU A 36 -0.51 6.23 8.77
C LEU A 36 -1.16 5.51 7.59
N SER A 37 -1.26 6.16 6.45
CA SER A 37 -1.76 5.52 5.24
C SER A 37 -0.61 5.30 4.27
N ALA A 38 -0.63 4.15 3.61
CA ALA A 38 0.29 3.82 2.53
C ALA A 38 -0.49 3.72 1.23
N MET A 39 0.04 4.31 0.15
CA MET A 39 -0.38 4.00 -1.22
C MET A 39 0.73 3.21 -1.88
N ALA A 40 0.36 2.19 -2.65
CA ALA A 40 1.29 1.47 -3.50
C ALA A 40 0.72 1.26 -4.90
N GLY A 41 1.63 1.19 -5.87
CA GLY A 41 1.31 0.83 -7.25
C GLY A 41 2.29 -0.21 -7.75
N ILE A 42 1.79 -1.36 -8.22
CA ILE A 42 2.59 -2.49 -8.70
C ILE A 42 2.64 -2.52 -10.22
N THR A 43 3.84 -2.68 -10.76
CA THR A 43 4.11 -3.08 -12.15
C THR A 43 4.57 -4.54 -12.17
N ILE A 44 4.78 -5.12 -13.35
CA ILE A 44 5.22 -6.52 -13.51
C ILE A 44 6.51 -6.79 -12.71
N TRP A 45 7.44 -5.83 -12.69
CA TRP A 45 8.78 -6.04 -12.14
C TRP A 45 9.08 -5.32 -10.83
N ASN A 46 8.23 -4.36 -10.43
CA ASN A 46 8.50 -3.50 -9.30
C ASN A 46 7.21 -2.96 -8.70
N PHE A 47 7.29 -2.39 -7.50
CA PHE A 47 6.22 -1.55 -6.98
C PHE A 47 6.76 -0.26 -6.41
N TYR A 48 5.92 0.77 -6.43
CA TYR A 48 6.19 2.12 -5.93
C TYR A 48 5.26 2.38 -4.76
N PHE A 49 5.72 3.12 -3.76
CA PHE A 49 4.89 3.42 -2.60
C PHE A 49 5.19 4.80 -2.02
N ARG A 50 4.19 5.37 -1.37
CA ARG A 50 4.31 6.55 -0.50
C ARG A 50 3.54 6.36 0.79
N LEU A 51 4.03 7.01 1.86
CA LEU A 51 3.39 7.03 3.16
C LEU A 51 2.86 8.44 3.42
N PHE A 52 1.65 8.52 3.94
CA PHE A 52 0.96 9.76 4.27
C PHE A 52 0.45 9.72 5.70
N VAL A 53 0.57 10.85 6.39
CA VAL A 53 -0.05 11.01 7.71
C VAL A 53 -1.55 11.28 7.52
N GLY A 54 -2.39 10.54 8.25
CA GLY A 54 -3.84 10.62 8.13
C GLY A 54 -4.40 9.79 6.97
N SER A 55 -5.67 10.01 6.65
CA SER A 55 -6.38 9.30 5.58
C SER A 55 -6.04 9.84 4.19
N ILE A 56 -6.09 8.96 3.20
CA ILE A 56 -5.91 9.32 1.79
C ILE A 56 -7.15 10.08 1.30
N LYS A 57 -6.89 11.25 0.72
CA LYS A 57 -7.86 12.11 0.04
C LYS A 57 -7.34 12.48 -1.35
N ALA A 58 -8.12 13.22 -2.12
CA ALA A 58 -7.75 13.60 -3.48
C ALA A 58 -6.34 14.23 -3.63
N PRO A 59 -5.88 15.13 -2.74
CA PRO A 59 -4.52 15.68 -2.84
C PRO A 59 -3.43 14.61 -2.73
N GLN A 60 -3.56 13.63 -1.80
CA GLN A 60 -2.62 12.54 -1.63
C GLN A 60 -2.61 11.61 -2.86
N VAL A 61 -3.79 11.34 -3.44
CA VAL A 61 -3.91 10.59 -4.69
C VAL A 61 -3.14 11.28 -5.82
N ILE A 62 -3.34 12.59 -5.99
CA ILE A 62 -2.62 13.38 -7.01
C ILE A 62 -1.11 13.37 -6.75
N GLU A 63 -0.69 13.53 -5.50
CA GLU A 63 0.71 13.48 -5.12
C GLU A 63 1.34 12.11 -5.46
N PHE A 64 0.57 11.03 -5.26
CA PHE A 64 1.03 9.70 -5.62
C PHE A 64 1.11 9.50 -7.14
N LEU A 65 0.12 9.97 -7.90
CA LEU A 65 0.16 9.92 -9.37
C LEU A 65 1.36 10.70 -9.93
N LYS A 66 1.67 11.88 -9.38
CA LYS A 66 2.90 12.63 -9.72
C LYS A 66 4.17 11.83 -9.43
N HIS A 67 4.20 11.18 -8.26
CA HIS A 67 5.33 10.32 -7.90
C HIS A 67 5.51 9.17 -8.89
N LEU A 68 4.43 8.54 -9.33
CA LEU A 68 4.49 7.48 -10.34
C LEU A 68 5.02 8.00 -11.68
N GLN A 69 4.52 9.13 -12.17
CA GLN A 69 4.98 9.72 -13.43
C GLN A 69 6.47 10.08 -13.41
N GLN A 70 7.00 10.52 -12.26
CA GLN A 70 8.43 10.83 -12.10
C GLN A 70 9.33 9.59 -12.19
N HIS A 71 8.81 8.40 -11.85
CA HIS A 71 9.60 7.17 -11.77
C HIS A 71 9.33 6.21 -12.94
N ILE A 72 8.21 6.38 -13.62
CA ILE A 72 7.78 5.52 -14.72
C ILE A 72 7.68 6.41 -15.97
N GLY A 73 8.55 6.17 -16.93
CA GLY A 73 8.50 6.88 -18.20
C GLY A 73 7.31 6.51 -19.07
N GLY A 74 6.84 7.44 -19.89
CA GLY A 74 5.80 7.19 -20.89
C GLY A 74 4.38 7.30 -20.32
N ARG A 75 3.44 6.64 -21.00
CA ARG A 75 2.02 6.63 -20.62
C ARG A 75 1.77 5.67 -19.45
N LEU A 76 0.94 6.09 -18.52
CA LEU A 76 0.62 5.34 -17.31
C LEU A 76 -0.85 4.91 -17.33
N THR A 77 -1.12 3.61 -17.42
CA THR A 77 -2.45 3.05 -17.16
C THR A 77 -2.52 2.64 -15.69
N VAL A 78 -3.38 3.29 -14.93
CA VAL A 78 -3.65 3.03 -13.50
C VAL A 78 -4.96 2.27 -13.38
N ILE A 79 -4.90 1.11 -12.73
CA ILE A 79 -6.05 0.26 -12.44
C ILE A 79 -6.25 0.29 -10.93
N TRP A 80 -7.41 0.75 -10.47
CA TRP A 80 -7.71 0.91 -9.04
C TRP A 80 -9.19 0.71 -8.71
N ASP A 81 -9.52 0.71 -7.46
CA ASP A 81 -10.90 0.60 -7.02
C ASP A 81 -11.72 1.89 -7.25
N GLY A 82 -12.97 1.84 -6.85
CA GLY A 82 -13.91 2.95 -7.00
C GLY A 82 -14.04 3.85 -5.77
N LEU A 83 -13.02 3.99 -4.91
CA LEU A 83 -13.07 4.84 -3.73
C LEU A 83 -13.46 6.30 -4.05
N PRO A 84 -14.16 7.01 -3.15
CA PRO A 84 -14.55 8.40 -3.38
C PRO A 84 -13.39 9.33 -3.70
N ALA A 85 -12.22 9.11 -3.10
CA ALA A 85 -11.00 9.89 -3.37
C ALA A 85 -10.56 9.77 -4.83
N HIS A 86 -10.60 8.55 -5.41
CA HIS A 86 -10.24 8.27 -6.80
C HIS A 86 -11.21 8.91 -7.80
N ARG A 87 -12.50 9.01 -7.44
CA ARG A 87 -13.56 9.58 -8.28
C ARG A 87 -13.74 11.09 -8.11
N SER A 88 -12.91 11.73 -7.28
CA SER A 88 -13.04 13.15 -6.99
C SER A 88 -12.85 14.01 -8.24
N ARG A 89 -13.49 15.19 -8.24
CA ARG A 89 -13.33 16.16 -9.32
C ARG A 89 -11.87 16.56 -9.50
N LEU A 90 -11.15 16.79 -8.40
CA LEU A 90 -9.74 17.19 -8.42
C LEU A 90 -8.85 16.17 -9.13
N VAL A 91 -9.05 14.86 -8.87
CA VAL A 91 -8.28 13.80 -9.52
C VAL A 91 -8.59 13.76 -11.02
N ARG A 92 -9.86 13.86 -11.40
CA ARG A 92 -10.25 13.89 -12.83
C ARG A 92 -9.68 15.09 -13.57
N GLU A 93 -9.73 16.28 -12.96
CA GLU A 93 -9.15 17.50 -13.54
C GLU A 93 -7.62 17.36 -13.70
N TYR A 94 -6.94 16.84 -12.68
CA TYR A 94 -5.51 16.56 -12.77
C TYR A 94 -5.17 15.60 -13.91
N VAL A 95 -5.89 14.49 -14.04
CA VAL A 95 -5.65 13.50 -15.11
C VAL A 95 -5.94 14.08 -16.50
N ALA A 96 -6.98 14.89 -16.65
CA ALA A 96 -7.29 15.57 -17.91
C ALA A 96 -6.14 16.50 -18.35
N GLN A 97 -5.50 17.19 -17.40
CA GLN A 97 -4.33 18.06 -17.65
C GLN A 97 -3.07 17.28 -18.10
N GLN A 98 -3.05 15.96 -17.95
CA GLN A 98 -1.91 15.14 -18.40
C GLN A 98 -1.94 14.79 -19.90
N HIS A 99 -2.92 15.30 -20.65
CA HIS A 99 -3.02 15.13 -22.11
C HIS A 99 -2.83 13.68 -22.59
N GLY A 100 -3.46 12.73 -21.91
CA GLY A 100 -3.35 11.30 -22.21
C GLY A 100 -2.11 10.60 -21.63
N GLY A 101 -1.32 11.29 -20.84
CA GLY A 101 -0.20 10.69 -20.10
C GLY A 101 -0.63 9.73 -18.99
N ILE A 102 -1.86 9.89 -18.47
CA ILE A 102 -2.46 8.98 -17.48
C ILE A 102 -3.81 8.50 -18.01
N HIS A 103 -4.00 7.20 -18.01
CA HIS A 103 -5.27 6.53 -18.28
C HIS A 103 -5.74 5.81 -17.01
N LEU A 104 -7.02 5.98 -16.65
CA LEU A 104 -7.59 5.41 -15.43
C LEU A 104 -8.59 4.31 -15.78
N GLU A 105 -8.40 3.14 -15.21
CA GLU A 105 -9.32 2.01 -15.29
C GLU A 105 -9.82 1.62 -13.90
N ARG A 106 -11.03 1.12 -13.85
CA ARG A 106 -11.65 0.73 -12.59
C ARG A 106 -11.74 -0.78 -12.47
N LEU A 107 -11.29 -1.30 -11.34
CA LEU A 107 -11.57 -2.68 -10.96
C LEU A 107 -13.07 -2.91 -10.80
N PRO A 108 -13.54 -4.12 -11.09
CA PRO A 108 -14.90 -4.53 -10.71
C PRO A 108 -15.15 -4.31 -9.23
N ALA A 109 -16.39 -3.99 -8.88
CA ALA A 109 -16.74 -3.86 -7.46
C ALA A 109 -16.64 -5.22 -6.76
N TYR A 110 -16.16 -5.20 -5.51
CA TYR A 110 -16.02 -6.40 -4.67
C TYR A 110 -15.11 -7.50 -5.22
N ALA A 111 -14.06 -7.15 -5.96
CA ALA A 111 -13.07 -8.07 -6.49
C ALA A 111 -11.64 -7.73 -6.02
N PRO A 112 -11.37 -7.70 -4.68
CA PRO A 112 -10.04 -7.39 -4.15
C PRO A 112 -8.99 -8.44 -4.56
N GLU A 113 -9.42 -9.68 -4.80
CA GLU A 113 -8.55 -10.78 -5.25
C GLU A 113 -7.89 -10.49 -6.60
N LEU A 114 -8.50 -9.65 -7.44
CA LEU A 114 -7.94 -9.22 -8.71
C LEU A 114 -6.91 -8.09 -8.56
N ASN A 115 -6.71 -7.58 -7.34
CA ASN A 115 -5.75 -6.51 -7.10
C ASN A 115 -4.46 -7.04 -6.47
N PRO A 116 -3.37 -7.18 -7.23
CA PRO A 116 -2.10 -7.70 -6.70
C PRO A 116 -1.48 -6.83 -5.60
N VAL A 117 -1.92 -5.57 -5.44
CA VAL A 117 -1.46 -4.68 -4.36
C VAL A 117 -1.96 -5.15 -3.00
N GLU A 118 -3.13 -5.80 -2.92
CA GLU A 118 -3.65 -6.35 -1.67
C GLU A 118 -2.69 -7.40 -1.07
N TYR A 119 -2.01 -8.17 -1.90
CA TYR A 119 -0.99 -9.13 -1.44
C TYR A 119 0.27 -8.43 -0.92
N ILE A 120 0.61 -7.22 -1.40
CA ILE A 120 1.66 -6.39 -0.79
C ILE A 120 1.29 -6.07 0.66
N TRP A 121 0.04 -5.65 0.89
CA TRP A 121 -0.44 -5.32 2.23
C TRP A 121 -0.51 -6.53 3.15
N GLY A 122 -1.03 -7.64 2.64
CA GLY A 122 -1.08 -8.91 3.37
C GLY A 122 0.32 -9.35 3.80
N TYR A 123 1.27 -9.40 2.87
CA TYR A 123 2.65 -9.78 3.15
C TYR A 123 3.32 -8.79 4.12
N CYS A 124 3.15 -7.49 3.91
CA CYS A 124 3.72 -6.47 4.77
C CYS A 124 3.26 -6.64 6.24
N LYS A 125 1.96 -6.81 6.46
CA LYS A 125 1.38 -6.95 7.79
C LYS A 125 1.75 -8.28 8.45
N GLN A 126 1.78 -9.38 7.69
CA GLN A 126 2.00 -10.72 8.24
C GLN A 126 3.48 -11.08 8.41
N HIS A 127 4.37 -10.62 7.52
CA HIS A 127 5.76 -11.06 7.48
C HIS A 127 6.78 -9.98 7.79
N GLU A 128 6.47 -8.72 7.47
CA GLU A 128 7.43 -7.62 7.66
C GLU A 128 7.18 -6.84 8.95
N LEU A 129 5.92 -6.74 9.37
CA LEU A 129 5.48 -6.00 10.55
C LEU A 129 4.65 -6.86 11.53
N PRO A 130 4.92 -8.19 11.68
CA PRO A 130 4.14 -9.02 12.58
C PRO A 130 4.35 -8.56 14.02
N ASN A 131 3.27 -8.42 14.78
CA ASN A 131 3.31 -8.08 16.21
C ASN A 131 4.10 -6.80 16.54
N LEU A 132 4.28 -5.91 15.56
CA LEU A 132 5.02 -4.65 15.77
C LEU A 132 4.26 -3.75 16.76
N CYS A 133 4.90 -3.43 17.87
CA CYS A 133 4.43 -2.46 18.86
C CYS A 133 5.35 -1.24 18.81
N PRO A 134 5.10 -0.26 17.94
CA PRO A 134 5.94 0.93 17.85
C PRO A 134 5.77 1.78 19.11
N LYS A 135 6.86 2.40 19.56
CA LYS A 135 6.86 3.30 20.73
C LYS A 135 6.13 4.62 20.42
N ASP A 136 6.19 5.03 19.16
CA ASP A 136 5.59 6.26 18.67
C ASP A 136 5.27 6.16 17.16
N PHE A 137 4.58 7.19 16.67
CA PHE A 137 4.17 7.29 15.29
C PHE A 137 5.35 7.40 14.29
N ALA A 138 6.47 7.99 14.72
CA ALA A 138 7.68 8.10 13.89
C ALA A 138 8.31 6.73 13.66
N GLN A 139 8.36 5.90 14.72
CA GLN A 139 8.85 4.52 14.62
C GLN A 139 7.96 3.67 13.71
N LEU A 140 6.63 3.84 13.77
CA LEU A 140 5.72 3.18 12.83
C LEU A 140 6.05 3.55 11.38
N GLY A 141 6.19 4.84 11.09
CA GLY A 141 6.51 5.34 9.75
C GLY A 141 7.86 4.83 9.24
N TRP A 142 8.87 4.81 10.11
CA TRP A 142 10.19 4.26 9.78
C TRP A 142 10.14 2.76 9.49
N ALA A 143 9.47 1.99 10.35
CA ALA A 143 9.31 0.55 10.18
C ALA A 143 8.56 0.21 8.88
N ALA A 144 7.45 0.89 8.61
CA ALA A 144 6.67 0.71 7.39
C ALA A 144 7.48 1.01 6.13
N ARG A 145 8.20 2.15 6.11
CA ARG A 145 9.07 2.52 4.97
C ARG A 145 10.16 1.49 4.73
N ARG A 146 10.81 1.03 5.79
CA ARG A 146 11.87 0.02 5.72
C ARG A 146 11.34 -1.33 5.23
N ALA A 147 10.19 -1.76 5.72
CA ALA A 147 9.51 -2.98 5.30
C ALA A 147 9.19 -2.96 3.80
N LEU A 148 8.47 -1.94 3.34
CA LEU A 148 8.10 -1.80 1.93
C LEU A 148 9.33 -1.67 1.02
N ALA A 149 10.37 -0.92 1.44
CA ALA A 149 11.61 -0.81 0.68
C ALA A 149 12.36 -2.15 0.58
N ARG A 150 12.34 -2.98 1.64
CA ARG A 150 12.94 -4.33 1.64
C ARG A 150 12.17 -5.28 0.71
N MET A 151 10.84 -5.28 0.77
CA MET A 151 10.00 -6.08 -0.11
C MET A 151 10.22 -5.72 -1.58
N ARG A 152 10.27 -4.43 -1.91
CA ARG A 152 10.49 -3.94 -3.28
C ARG A 152 11.80 -4.44 -3.90
N ARG A 153 12.83 -4.68 -3.09
CA ARG A 153 14.14 -5.18 -3.55
C ARG A 153 14.16 -6.69 -3.83
N ARG A 154 13.02 -7.37 -3.74
CA ARG A 154 12.88 -8.82 -3.91
C ARG A 154 12.02 -9.11 -5.14
N PRO A 155 12.60 -9.21 -6.35
CA PRO A 155 11.84 -9.39 -7.60
C PRO A 155 10.93 -10.62 -7.58
N THR A 156 11.42 -11.74 -7.05
CA THR A 156 10.63 -12.98 -6.93
C THR A 156 9.41 -12.82 -6.02
N LEU A 157 9.50 -11.97 -5.00
CA LEU A 157 8.36 -11.64 -4.15
C LEU A 157 7.34 -10.78 -4.92
N VAL A 158 7.81 -9.79 -5.69
CA VAL A 158 6.92 -8.97 -6.52
C VAL A 158 6.19 -9.84 -7.54
N GLU A 159 6.89 -10.75 -8.19
CA GLU A 159 6.29 -11.73 -9.12
C GLU A 159 5.24 -12.62 -8.43
N SER A 160 5.48 -13.05 -7.19
CA SER A 160 4.53 -13.88 -6.45
C SER A 160 3.20 -13.19 -6.19
N PHE A 161 3.17 -11.86 -6.04
CA PHE A 161 1.92 -11.11 -5.85
C PHE A 161 1.02 -11.14 -7.09
N TRP A 162 1.64 -11.13 -8.27
CA TRP A 162 0.92 -11.30 -9.53
C TRP A 162 0.34 -12.70 -9.70
N LYS A 163 1.13 -13.72 -9.35
CA LYS A 163 0.67 -15.13 -9.38
C LYS A 163 -0.49 -15.36 -8.41
N GLN A 164 -0.45 -14.75 -7.22
CA GLN A 164 -1.53 -14.87 -6.25
C GLN A 164 -2.83 -14.18 -6.71
N ALA A 165 -2.73 -13.14 -7.53
CA ALA A 165 -3.88 -12.48 -8.14
C ALA A 165 -4.39 -13.21 -9.40
N GLU A 166 -3.81 -14.37 -9.75
CA GLU A 166 -4.17 -15.19 -10.92
C GLU A 166 -4.12 -14.40 -12.26
N LEU A 167 -3.24 -13.39 -12.33
CA LEU A 167 -3.09 -12.54 -13.51
C LEU A 167 -1.94 -12.99 -14.43
N PHE A 168 -1.17 -14.00 -13.99
CA PHE A 168 -0.12 -14.68 -14.77
C PHE A 168 -0.05 -16.17 -14.41
#